data_f2de0c683833d8b3ed4a1de4374cdef2
#
_entry.id   f2de0c683833d8b3ed4a1de4374cdef2
#
_cell.length_a   1.000
_cell.length_b   1.000
_cell.length_c   1.000
_cell.angle_alpha   90.00
_cell.angle_beta   90.00
_cell.angle_gamma   90.00
#
_symmetry.space_group_name_H-M   'P 1'
#
loop_
_entity.id
_entity.type
_entity.pdbx_description
1 polymer ?
#
loop_
_entity_poly.entity_id
_entity_poly.type
_entity_poly.pdbx_seq_one_letter_code
_entity_poly.pdbx_strand_id
1 'polypeptide(L)'
;MFAAMSVIWGLPYLLIKVAVGGVPVPVLVLARVGLGAALLLPIALRRKQFAAIRPVWPWLAMFAVVEIILPWFALSEAERGISSSLTGLLVASVPIIVAVLSLFLRGGDRLSPIRWTGLLIGLGGVALLAGPNLIGSGATGGTSRSVGEVLFVSLCYATGPLIATRKLTNVPPVAMTAACLVLASVIYAPLAALNWPSAVPPARVLLALAGLALICTAAAFLIFFRLIAEVGPARASVITYVNPAIAVSLGVLVLGEHVTPIMLAAFVTILAGSLLATRPARGPAEEREDGAEPPEARAERPAPEAPAAAGSRPADLAPVPVPAAESQ
;
A
#
# COMPACT_ATOMS: atom_id res chain seq x y z
N MET A 1 -18.68 -2.56 0.31
CA MET A 1 -17.55 -1.72 -0.15
C MET A 1 -16.27 -2.53 -0.37
N PHE A 2 -15.86 -3.41 0.56
CA PHE A 2 -14.63 -4.19 0.43
C PHE A 2 -14.53 -4.98 -0.90
N ALA A 3 -15.53 -5.82 -1.21
CA ALA A 3 -15.55 -6.60 -2.47
C ALA A 3 -15.51 -5.70 -3.72
N ALA A 4 -16.23 -4.58 -3.71
CA ALA A 4 -16.19 -3.62 -4.81
C ALA A 4 -14.79 -3.03 -5.01
N MET A 5 -14.10 -2.66 -3.92
CA MET A 5 -12.74 -2.14 -3.98
C MET A 5 -11.73 -3.17 -4.49
N SER A 6 -11.87 -4.45 -4.06
CA SER A 6 -11.03 -5.54 -4.57
C SER A 6 -11.13 -5.69 -6.09
N VAL A 7 -12.34 -5.61 -6.63
CA VAL A 7 -12.57 -5.65 -8.09
C VAL A 7 -12.03 -4.38 -8.75
N ILE A 8 -12.35 -3.20 -8.22
CA ILE A 8 -11.96 -1.90 -8.79
C ILE A 8 -10.44 -1.78 -8.90
N TRP A 9 -9.67 -2.27 -7.91
CA TRP A 9 -8.20 -2.21 -7.95
C TRP A 9 -7.53 -3.44 -8.57
N GLY A 10 -8.27 -4.51 -8.88
CA GLY A 10 -7.81 -5.57 -9.77
C GLY A 10 -7.99 -5.26 -11.26
N LEU A 11 -8.95 -4.37 -11.58
CA LEU A 11 -9.31 -3.99 -12.95
C LEU A 11 -8.23 -3.17 -13.71
N PRO A 12 -7.40 -2.31 -13.07
CA PRO A 12 -6.42 -1.50 -13.79
C PRO A 12 -5.50 -2.28 -14.73
N TYR A 13 -5.02 -3.45 -14.34
CA TYR A 13 -4.13 -4.29 -15.15
C TYR A 13 -4.77 -4.67 -16.48
N LEU A 14 -6.04 -5.11 -16.48
CA LEU A 14 -6.80 -5.38 -17.68
C LEU A 14 -6.93 -4.12 -18.56
N LEU A 15 -7.34 -3.00 -17.97
CA LEU A 15 -7.61 -1.78 -18.71
C LEU A 15 -6.34 -1.12 -19.24
N ILE A 16 -5.22 -1.18 -18.51
CA ILE A 16 -3.91 -0.73 -18.97
C ILE A 16 -3.49 -1.57 -20.18
N LYS A 17 -3.58 -2.91 -20.08
CA LYS A 17 -3.22 -3.83 -21.18
C LYS A 17 -4.00 -3.53 -22.47
N VAL A 18 -5.29 -3.22 -22.35
CA VAL A 18 -6.11 -2.80 -23.50
C VAL A 18 -5.68 -1.42 -24.03
N ALA A 19 -5.43 -0.46 -23.13
CA ALA A 19 -5.14 0.91 -23.50
C ALA A 19 -3.75 1.08 -24.15
N VAL A 20 -2.72 0.39 -23.67
CA VAL A 20 -1.34 0.46 -24.24
C VAL A 20 -1.27 -0.12 -25.67
N GLY A 21 -2.27 -0.92 -26.07
CA GLY A 21 -2.41 -1.40 -27.45
C GLY A 21 -2.90 -0.36 -28.45
N GLY A 22 -3.33 0.83 -28.00
CA GLY A 22 -3.89 1.84 -28.89
C GLY A 22 -3.46 3.27 -28.65
N VAL A 23 -2.76 3.56 -27.53
CA VAL A 23 -2.21 4.89 -27.23
C VAL A 23 -0.82 4.80 -26.62
N PRO A 24 0.04 5.82 -26.83
CA PRO A 24 1.32 5.94 -26.13
C PRO A 24 1.11 6.09 -24.62
N VAL A 25 2.05 5.55 -23.81
CA VAL A 25 1.95 5.54 -22.34
C VAL A 25 1.79 6.93 -21.73
N PRO A 26 2.51 8.00 -22.18
CA PRO A 26 2.27 9.34 -21.64
C PRO A 26 0.83 9.83 -21.82
N VAL A 27 0.18 9.49 -22.94
CA VAL A 27 -1.22 9.84 -23.22
C VAL A 27 -2.18 9.04 -22.32
N LEU A 28 -1.91 7.74 -22.14
CA LEU A 28 -2.68 6.90 -21.19
C LEU A 28 -2.62 7.47 -19.77
N VAL A 29 -1.42 7.75 -19.29
CA VAL A 29 -1.24 8.27 -17.92
C VAL A 29 -1.89 9.64 -17.79
N LEU A 30 -1.68 10.55 -18.76
CA LEU A 30 -2.35 11.86 -18.75
C LEU A 30 -3.87 11.73 -18.71
N ALA A 31 -4.47 10.90 -19.57
CA ALA A 31 -5.91 10.69 -19.59
C ALA A 31 -6.41 10.21 -18.20
N ARG A 32 -5.71 9.25 -17.59
CA ARG A 32 -6.04 8.71 -16.28
C ARG A 32 -5.94 9.77 -15.18
N VAL A 33 -4.80 10.48 -15.08
CA VAL A 33 -4.58 11.46 -14.01
C VAL A 33 -5.38 12.75 -14.25
N GLY A 34 -5.49 13.21 -15.50
CA GLY A 34 -6.20 14.44 -15.86
C GLY A 34 -7.70 14.37 -15.62
N LEU A 35 -8.35 13.29 -16.09
CA LEU A 35 -9.77 13.07 -15.81
C LEU A 35 -10.01 12.82 -14.31
N GLY A 36 -9.13 12.07 -13.65
CA GLY A 36 -9.18 11.87 -12.20
C GLY A 36 -9.06 13.20 -11.44
N ALA A 37 -8.11 14.06 -11.84
CA ALA A 37 -7.94 15.40 -11.28
C ALA A 37 -9.18 16.28 -11.52
N ALA A 38 -9.73 16.27 -12.73
CA ALA A 38 -10.91 17.05 -13.09
C ALA A 38 -12.14 16.71 -12.22
N LEU A 39 -12.24 15.48 -11.72
CA LEU A 39 -13.32 15.04 -10.84
C LEU A 39 -13.02 15.33 -9.35
N LEU A 40 -11.80 15.07 -8.88
CA LEU A 40 -11.48 15.18 -7.45
C LEU A 40 -11.11 16.61 -7.03
N LEU A 41 -10.50 17.41 -7.94
CA LEU A 41 -10.11 18.78 -7.65
C LEU A 41 -11.29 19.69 -7.25
N PRO A 42 -12.44 19.71 -7.96
CA PRO A 42 -13.59 20.50 -7.54
C PRO A 42 -14.12 20.12 -6.15
N ILE A 43 -14.07 18.82 -5.81
CA ILE A 43 -14.50 18.33 -4.49
C ILE A 43 -13.56 18.86 -3.41
N ALA A 44 -12.26 18.78 -3.60
CA ALA A 44 -11.26 19.27 -2.66
C ALA A 44 -11.30 20.79 -2.49
N LEU A 45 -11.52 21.53 -3.59
CA LEU A 45 -11.67 23.00 -3.58
C LEU A 45 -12.90 23.44 -2.80
N ARG A 46 -14.06 22.82 -3.07
CA ARG A 46 -15.31 23.12 -2.34
C ARG A 46 -15.18 22.85 -0.83
N ARG A 47 -14.40 21.85 -0.44
CA ARG A 47 -14.12 21.51 0.96
C ARG A 47 -13.03 22.39 1.59
N LYS A 48 -12.42 23.33 0.84
CA LYS A 48 -11.33 24.22 1.28
C LYS A 48 -10.14 23.49 1.94
N GLN A 49 -9.81 22.30 1.43
CA GLN A 49 -8.85 21.40 2.07
C GLN A 49 -7.39 21.65 1.66
N PHE A 50 -7.12 22.55 0.70
CA PHE A 50 -5.78 22.80 0.17
C PHE A 50 -4.83 23.53 1.12
N ALA A 51 -5.35 24.25 2.11
CA ALA A 51 -4.52 24.95 3.10
C ALA A 51 -3.58 24.00 3.86
N ALA A 52 -4.02 22.77 4.12
CA ALA A 52 -3.21 21.73 4.78
C ALA A 52 -2.01 21.25 3.95
N ILE A 53 -2.02 21.45 2.63
CA ILE A 53 -0.95 21.01 1.72
C ILE A 53 0.24 21.99 1.75
N ARG A 54 -0.04 23.29 1.92
CA ARG A 54 0.97 24.35 1.78
C ARG A 54 2.25 24.13 2.62
N PRO A 55 2.18 23.74 3.91
CA PRO A 55 3.40 23.52 4.71
C PRO A 55 4.13 22.23 4.36
N VAL A 56 3.49 21.26 3.71
CA VAL A 56 4.03 19.92 3.44
C VAL A 56 4.17 19.61 1.95
N TRP A 57 4.09 20.64 1.09
CA TRP A 57 4.11 20.46 -0.36
C TRP A 57 5.32 19.66 -0.90
N PRO A 58 6.56 19.76 -0.35
CA PRO A 58 7.68 18.98 -0.86
C PRO A 58 7.48 17.48 -0.62
N TRP A 59 6.91 17.13 0.54
CA TRP A 59 6.59 15.74 0.88
C TRP A 59 5.44 15.20 0.04
N LEU A 60 4.45 16.05 -0.25
CA LEU A 60 3.36 15.71 -1.16
C LEU A 60 3.87 15.50 -2.59
N ALA A 61 4.77 16.36 -3.08
CA ALA A 61 5.39 16.21 -4.39
C ALA A 61 6.20 14.90 -4.47
N MET A 62 7.00 14.61 -3.44
CA MET A 62 7.74 13.35 -3.34
C MET A 62 6.80 12.14 -3.32
N PHE A 63 5.71 12.21 -2.55
CA PHE A 63 4.68 11.17 -2.52
C PHE A 63 4.03 10.99 -3.90
N ALA A 64 3.68 12.08 -4.59
CA ALA A 64 3.09 12.02 -5.93
C ALA A 64 4.04 11.36 -6.95
N VAL A 65 5.34 11.68 -6.87
CA VAL A 65 6.37 11.07 -7.73
C VAL A 65 6.45 9.56 -7.48
N VAL A 66 6.53 9.16 -6.22
CA VAL A 66 6.74 7.76 -5.82
C VAL A 66 5.47 6.92 -5.95
N GLU A 67 4.29 7.48 -5.68
CA GLU A 67 3.03 6.70 -5.63
C GLU A 67 2.25 6.74 -6.95
N ILE A 68 2.40 7.80 -7.75
CA ILE A 68 1.59 8.00 -8.95
C ILE A 68 2.45 8.17 -10.20
N ILE A 69 3.34 9.16 -10.22
CA ILE A 69 4.02 9.58 -11.45
C ILE A 69 4.90 8.45 -11.99
N LEU A 70 5.87 8.01 -11.23
CA LEU A 70 6.78 6.95 -11.68
C LEU A 70 6.10 5.59 -11.82
N PRO A 71 5.33 5.10 -10.82
CA PRO A 71 4.79 3.75 -10.92
C PRO A 71 3.70 3.60 -11.98
N TRP A 72 2.87 4.61 -12.23
CA TRP A 72 1.82 4.47 -13.25
C TRP A 72 2.39 4.48 -14.67
N PHE A 73 3.48 5.21 -14.88
CA PHE A 73 4.22 5.14 -16.13
C PHE A 73 4.90 3.78 -16.30
N ALA A 74 5.73 3.38 -15.33
CA ALA A 74 6.47 2.13 -15.40
C ALA A 74 5.56 0.90 -15.51
N LEU A 75 4.42 0.89 -14.77
CA LEU A 75 3.42 -0.17 -14.87
C LEU A 75 2.82 -0.25 -16.29
N SER A 76 2.51 0.90 -16.87
CA SER A 76 1.93 0.95 -18.23
C SER A 76 2.97 0.55 -19.30
N GLU A 77 4.23 0.91 -19.14
CA GLU A 77 5.31 0.44 -20.04
C GLU A 77 5.54 -1.06 -19.89
N ALA A 78 5.57 -1.58 -18.65
CA ALA A 78 5.74 -3.01 -18.38
C ALA A 78 4.67 -3.86 -19.07
N GLU A 79 3.42 -3.42 -19.05
CA GLU A 79 2.31 -4.16 -19.67
C GLU A 79 2.35 -4.18 -21.20
N ARG A 80 3.23 -3.44 -21.83
CA ARG A 80 3.52 -3.63 -23.26
C ARG A 80 4.29 -4.92 -23.53
N GLY A 81 5.14 -5.34 -22.58
CA GLY A 81 6.05 -6.49 -22.74
C GLY A 81 5.60 -7.78 -22.05
N ILE A 82 4.70 -7.67 -21.04
CA ILE A 82 4.21 -8.84 -20.27
C ILE A 82 2.68 -8.82 -20.14
N SER A 83 2.11 -9.94 -19.68
CA SER A 83 0.67 -10.07 -19.49
C SER A 83 0.17 -9.29 -18.26
N SER A 84 -1.11 -8.91 -18.28
CA SER A 84 -1.77 -8.26 -17.14
C SER A 84 -1.81 -9.15 -15.89
N SER A 85 -1.98 -10.45 -16.10
CA SER A 85 -1.92 -11.46 -15.03
C SER A 85 -0.54 -11.49 -14.36
N LEU A 86 0.55 -11.55 -15.13
CA LEU A 86 1.92 -11.54 -14.60
C LEU A 86 2.21 -10.22 -13.86
N THR A 87 1.79 -9.10 -14.41
CA THR A 87 1.93 -7.78 -13.79
C THR A 87 1.24 -7.74 -12.42
N GLY A 88 -0.04 -8.15 -12.34
CA GLY A 88 -0.78 -8.19 -11.09
C GLY A 88 -0.17 -9.12 -10.04
N LEU A 89 0.36 -10.27 -10.48
CA LEU A 89 1.05 -11.22 -9.59
C LEU A 89 2.37 -10.66 -9.06
N LEU A 90 3.16 -9.96 -9.88
CA LEU A 90 4.41 -9.32 -9.44
C LEU A 90 4.13 -8.18 -8.43
N VAL A 91 3.08 -7.40 -8.62
CA VAL A 91 2.67 -6.35 -7.67
C VAL A 91 2.25 -6.94 -6.33
N ALA A 92 1.82 -8.21 -6.25
CA ALA A 92 1.57 -8.90 -4.98
C ALA A 92 2.83 -9.00 -4.08
N SER A 93 4.02 -8.71 -4.62
CA SER A 93 5.27 -8.62 -3.82
C SER A 93 5.36 -7.41 -2.91
N VAL A 94 4.49 -6.40 -3.06
CA VAL A 94 4.52 -5.16 -2.27
C VAL A 94 4.61 -5.40 -0.75
N PRO A 95 3.80 -6.28 -0.12
CA PRO A 95 3.90 -6.50 1.33
C PRO A 95 5.25 -7.11 1.74
N ILE A 96 5.86 -7.93 0.88
CA ILE A 96 7.21 -8.49 1.11
C ILE A 96 8.25 -7.37 1.11
N ILE A 97 8.17 -6.46 0.14
CA ILE A 97 9.06 -5.30 0.04
C ILE A 97 8.87 -4.37 1.25
N VAL A 98 7.62 -4.14 1.69
CA VAL A 98 7.33 -3.39 2.93
C VAL A 98 8.00 -4.05 4.13
N ALA A 99 7.93 -5.39 4.25
CA ALA A 99 8.58 -6.12 5.34
C ALA A 99 10.10 -5.96 5.29
N VAL A 100 10.73 -6.05 4.09
CA VAL A 100 12.17 -5.78 3.91
C VAL A 100 12.51 -4.33 4.30
N LEU A 101 11.78 -3.35 3.80
CA LEU A 101 12.03 -1.95 4.13
C LEU A 101 11.88 -1.66 5.62
N SER A 102 10.98 -2.36 6.31
CA SER A 102 10.77 -2.20 7.74
C SER A 102 11.99 -2.59 8.58
N LEU A 103 12.83 -3.52 8.09
CA LEU A 103 14.09 -3.90 8.73
C LEU A 103 15.08 -2.72 8.82
N PHE A 104 15.13 -1.93 7.75
CA PHE A 104 16.04 -0.79 7.66
C PHE A 104 15.50 0.46 8.37
N LEU A 105 14.18 0.59 8.48
CA LEU A 105 13.54 1.82 8.95
C LEU A 105 13.22 1.82 10.46
N ARG A 106 13.13 0.67 11.12
CA ARG A 106 12.73 0.52 12.52
C ARG A 106 13.89 0.38 13.52
N GLY A 107 15.13 0.68 13.11
CA GLY A 107 16.25 0.79 14.05
C GLY A 107 16.57 -0.47 14.88
N GLY A 108 16.28 -1.67 14.34
CA GLY A 108 16.75 -2.90 14.97
C GLY A 108 15.71 -3.72 15.73
N ASP A 109 14.41 -3.45 15.61
CA ASP A 109 13.39 -4.39 16.11
C ASP A 109 13.61 -5.77 15.48
N ARG A 110 14.03 -6.74 16.30
CA ARG A 110 14.26 -8.12 15.84
C ARG A 110 12.97 -8.70 15.32
N LEU A 111 12.94 -9.06 14.04
CA LEU A 111 11.83 -9.83 13.49
C LEU A 111 11.75 -11.16 14.24
N SER A 112 10.54 -11.57 14.61
CA SER A 112 10.32 -12.92 15.13
C SER A 112 10.71 -13.96 14.06
N PRO A 113 11.13 -15.17 14.45
CA PRO A 113 11.51 -16.24 13.50
C PRO A 113 10.41 -16.50 12.46
N ILE A 114 9.15 -16.41 12.87
CA ILE A 114 8.00 -16.62 11.97
C ILE A 114 7.89 -15.54 10.87
N ARG A 115 8.26 -14.29 11.20
CA ARG A 115 8.30 -13.19 10.21
C ARG A 115 9.47 -13.32 9.26
N TRP A 116 10.63 -13.81 9.74
CA TRP A 116 11.78 -14.16 8.90
C TRP A 116 11.44 -15.30 7.93
N THR A 117 10.80 -16.36 8.41
CA THR A 117 10.33 -17.48 7.57
C THR A 117 9.36 -16.97 6.50
N GLY A 118 8.39 -16.11 6.89
CA GLY A 118 7.47 -15.50 5.95
C GLY A 118 8.16 -14.66 4.88
N LEU A 119 9.18 -13.88 5.28
CA LEU A 119 9.97 -13.07 4.36
C LEU A 119 10.73 -13.94 3.35
N LEU A 120 11.40 -15.01 3.80
CA LEU A 120 12.16 -15.92 2.92
C LEU A 120 11.22 -16.67 1.97
N ILE A 121 10.08 -17.16 2.45
CA ILE A 121 9.06 -17.80 1.60
C ILE A 121 8.55 -16.81 0.55
N GLY A 122 8.20 -15.59 0.95
CA GLY A 122 7.71 -14.57 0.02
C GLY A 122 8.73 -14.16 -1.03
N LEU A 123 9.99 -13.96 -0.64
CA LEU A 123 11.08 -13.70 -1.58
C LEU A 123 11.33 -14.88 -2.54
N GLY A 124 11.23 -16.12 -2.04
CA GLY A 124 11.27 -17.32 -2.87
C GLY A 124 10.14 -17.34 -3.91
N GLY A 125 8.92 -16.95 -3.52
CA GLY A 125 7.80 -16.82 -4.46
C GLY A 125 8.02 -15.72 -5.52
N VAL A 126 8.57 -14.56 -5.14
CA VAL A 126 8.95 -13.50 -6.09
C VAL A 126 10.03 -13.99 -7.05
N ALA A 127 11.06 -14.68 -6.54
CA ALA A 127 12.12 -15.25 -7.36
C ALA A 127 11.60 -16.33 -8.33
N LEU A 128 10.67 -17.16 -7.89
CA LEU A 128 10.02 -18.18 -8.73
C LEU A 128 9.21 -17.54 -9.86
N LEU A 129 8.53 -16.42 -9.60
CA LEU A 129 7.72 -15.70 -10.58
C LEU A 129 8.58 -14.88 -11.56
N ALA A 130 9.58 -14.16 -11.04
CA ALA A 130 10.42 -13.25 -11.82
C ALA A 130 11.59 -13.95 -12.50
N GLY A 131 12.17 -14.99 -11.85
CA GLY A 131 13.40 -15.64 -12.26
C GLY A 131 13.41 -16.17 -13.69
N PRO A 132 12.41 -16.96 -14.13
CA PRO A 132 12.35 -17.45 -15.51
C PRO A 132 12.35 -16.33 -16.56
N ASN A 133 11.77 -15.16 -16.22
CA ASN A 133 11.67 -14.00 -17.10
C ASN A 133 12.92 -13.11 -17.07
N LEU A 134 13.74 -13.21 -16.02
CA LEU A 134 14.99 -12.46 -15.88
C LEU A 134 16.22 -13.19 -16.41
N ILE A 135 16.27 -14.51 -16.25
CA ILE A 135 17.49 -15.32 -16.45
C ILE A 135 17.28 -16.43 -17.50
N GLY A 136 16.03 -16.79 -17.81
CA GLY A 136 15.70 -17.91 -18.68
C GLY A 136 16.08 -17.71 -20.15
N SER A 137 16.30 -18.82 -20.89
CA SER A 137 16.60 -18.82 -22.32
C SER A 137 15.49 -18.22 -23.22
N GLY A 138 14.29 -18.01 -22.66
CA GLY A 138 13.18 -17.28 -23.29
C GLY A 138 13.10 -15.81 -22.88
N ALA A 139 14.00 -15.33 -22.02
CA ALA A 139 14.04 -13.92 -21.62
C ALA A 139 14.51 -13.07 -22.79
N THR A 140 13.59 -12.50 -23.54
CA THR A 140 13.90 -11.40 -24.44
C THR A 140 14.25 -10.18 -23.58
N GLY A 141 15.16 -9.31 -24.03
CA GLY A 141 15.52 -8.09 -23.30
C GLY A 141 14.30 -7.23 -22.91
N GLY A 142 13.21 -7.30 -23.70
CA GLY A 142 11.94 -6.64 -23.41
C GLY A 142 11.20 -7.20 -22.19
N THR A 143 11.12 -8.52 -22.05
CA THR A 143 10.44 -9.17 -20.92
C THR A 143 11.18 -8.94 -19.60
N SER A 144 12.50 -9.04 -19.59
CA SER A 144 13.33 -8.79 -18.40
C SER A 144 13.17 -7.34 -17.93
N ARG A 145 13.16 -6.39 -18.85
CA ARG A 145 12.90 -4.97 -18.57
C ARG A 145 11.54 -4.78 -17.92
N SER A 146 10.48 -5.33 -18.52
CA SER A 146 9.10 -5.21 -18.00
C SER A 146 8.96 -5.78 -16.59
N VAL A 147 9.57 -6.93 -16.31
CA VAL A 147 9.60 -7.50 -14.95
C VAL A 147 10.33 -6.56 -13.98
N GLY A 148 11.47 -6.01 -14.38
CA GLY A 148 12.21 -5.02 -13.58
C GLY A 148 11.38 -3.75 -13.31
N GLU A 149 10.65 -3.26 -14.31
CA GLU A 149 9.73 -2.13 -14.18
C GLU A 149 8.62 -2.42 -13.15
N VAL A 150 8.02 -3.61 -13.14
CA VAL A 150 6.98 -3.96 -12.15
C VAL A 150 7.57 -4.13 -10.74
N LEU A 151 8.76 -4.69 -10.59
CA LEU A 151 9.43 -4.75 -9.29
C LEU A 151 9.77 -3.35 -8.76
N PHE A 152 10.18 -2.43 -9.65
CA PHE A 152 10.35 -1.02 -9.32
C PHE A 152 9.03 -0.38 -8.88
N VAL A 153 7.93 -0.65 -9.59
CA VAL A 153 6.57 -0.22 -9.19
C VAL A 153 6.23 -0.73 -7.80
N SER A 154 6.51 -2.00 -7.51
CA SER A 154 6.26 -2.60 -6.21
C SER A 154 7.07 -1.93 -5.08
N LEU A 155 8.31 -1.53 -5.37
CA LEU A 155 9.13 -0.73 -4.44
C LEU A 155 8.53 0.65 -4.20
N CYS A 156 8.04 1.32 -5.25
CA CYS A 156 7.35 2.59 -5.15
C CYS A 156 6.11 2.48 -4.25
N TYR A 157 5.24 1.51 -4.50
CA TYR A 157 4.03 1.26 -3.70
C TYR A 157 4.33 0.82 -2.26
N ALA A 158 5.49 0.23 -2.00
CA ALA A 158 5.93 -0.06 -0.65
C ALA A 158 6.43 1.20 0.09
N THR A 159 6.98 2.18 -0.64
CA THR A 159 7.59 3.39 -0.08
C THR A 159 6.57 4.53 0.10
N GLY A 160 5.62 4.68 -0.83
CA GLY A 160 4.62 5.75 -0.81
C GLY A 160 3.85 5.85 0.51
N PRO A 161 3.21 4.76 1.01
CA PRO A 161 2.52 4.77 2.30
C PRO A 161 3.40 5.17 3.48
N LEU A 162 4.71 4.88 3.45
CA LEU A 162 5.65 5.30 4.50
C LEU A 162 5.84 6.83 4.53
N ILE A 163 5.86 7.47 3.35
CA ILE A 163 5.89 8.93 3.24
C ILE A 163 4.58 9.51 3.76
N ALA A 164 3.44 8.97 3.30
CA ALA A 164 2.12 9.44 3.68
C ALA A 164 1.90 9.38 5.19
N THR A 165 2.20 8.25 5.83
CA THR A 165 2.01 8.04 7.27
C THR A 165 2.96 8.85 8.15
N ARG A 166 4.14 9.25 7.65
CA ARG A 166 5.12 10.01 8.43
C ARG A 166 5.02 11.52 8.22
N LYS A 167 4.61 11.97 7.03
CA LYS A 167 4.75 13.37 6.61
C LYS A 167 3.43 14.03 6.17
N LEU A 168 2.39 13.25 5.85
CA LEU A 168 1.14 13.75 5.28
C LEU A 168 -0.09 13.41 6.14
N THR A 169 0.08 13.03 7.40
CA THR A 169 -0.98 12.59 8.32
C THR A 169 -2.11 13.61 8.49
N ASN A 170 -1.76 14.92 8.44
CA ASN A 170 -2.73 16.01 8.62
C ASN A 170 -3.34 16.51 7.30
N VAL A 171 -2.99 15.91 6.16
CA VAL A 171 -3.52 16.28 4.85
C VAL A 171 -4.80 15.49 4.58
N PRO A 172 -5.94 16.13 4.31
CA PRO A 172 -7.15 15.42 3.94
C PRO A 172 -6.93 14.54 2.70
N PRO A 173 -7.30 13.25 2.72
CA PRO A 173 -6.95 12.30 1.64
C PRO A 173 -7.45 12.72 0.25
N VAL A 174 -8.64 13.34 0.16
CA VAL A 174 -9.19 13.82 -1.13
C VAL A 174 -8.33 14.95 -1.69
N ALA A 175 -7.89 15.89 -0.85
CA ALA A 175 -7.02 16.99 -1.28
C ALA A 175 -5.63 16.48 -1.66
N MET A 176 -5.09 15.54 -0.88
CA MET A 176 -3.81 14.89 -1.17
C MET A 176 -3.85 14.24 -2.56
N THR A 177 -4.85 13.39 -2.81
CA THR A 177 -5.00 12.71 -4.10
C THR A 177 -5.22 13.70 -5.25
N ALA A 178 -6.13 14.68 -5.08
CA ALA A 178 -6.38 15.70 -6.11
C ALA A 178 -5.10 16.47 -6.46
N ALA A 179 -4.32 16.91 -5.49
CA ALA A 179 -3.07 17.63 -5.71
C ALA A 179 -2.02 16.75 -6.41
N CYS A 180 -1.88 15.47 -6.03
CA CYS A 180 -0.98 14.53 -6.69
C CYS A 180 -1.38 14.30 -8.16
N LEU A 181 -2.69 14.15 -8.44
CA LEU A 181 -3.18 13.98 -9.81
C LEU A 181 -2.99 15.24 -10.67
N VAL A 182 -3.18 16.43 -10.08
CA VAL A 182 -2.88 17.71 -10.77
C VAL A 182 -1.40 17.80 -11.10
N LEU A 183 -0.52 17.52 -10.13
CA LEU A 183 0.94 17.54 -10.35
C LEU A 183 1.34 16.55 -11.44
N ALA A 184 0.82 15.32 -11.40
CA ALA A 184 1.05 14.33 -12.44
C ALA A 184 0.53 14.81 -13.80
N SER A 185 -0.64 15.43 -13.86
CA SER A 185 -1.20 15.97 -15.10
C SER A 185 -0.31 17.05 -15.70
N VAL A 186 0.24 17.95 -14.89
CA VAL A 186 1.17 19.00 -15.34
C VAL A 186 2.44 18.39 -15.92
N ILE A 187 2.98 17.34 -15.31
CA ILE A 187 4.19 16.66 -15.79
C ILE A 187 3.92 15.86 -17.07
N TYR A 188 2.77 15.17 -17.15
CA TYR A 188 2.46 14.34 -18.33
C TYR A 188 1.87 15.12 -19.50
N ALA A 189 1.34 16.33 -19.30
CA ALA A 189 0.77 17.13 -20.40
C ALA A 189 1.77 17.38 -21.54
N PRO A 190 2.99 17.88 -21.30
CA PRO A 190 3.97 18.09 -22.38
C PRO A 190 4.42 16.75 -23.01
N LEU A 191 4.61 15.70 -22.20
CA LEU A 191 5.01 14.39 -22.70
C LEU A 191 3.93 13.76 -23.59
N ALA A 192 2.68 13.90 -23.22
CA ALA A 192 1.55 13.44 -24.00
C ALA A 192 1.36 14.24 -25.29
N ALA A 193 1.55 15.57 -25.23
CA ALA A 193 1.47 16.43 -26.40
C ALA A 193 2.51 16.05 -27.47
N LEU A 194 3.74 15.71 -27.06
CA LEU A 194 4.81 15.24 -27.93
C LEU A 194 4.57 13.85 -28.53
N ASN A 195 3.71 13.06 -27.88
CA ASN A 195 3.41 11.67 -28.26
C ASN A 195 1.91 11.48 -28.59
N TRP A 196 1.24 12.56 -29.02
CA TRP A 196 -0.20 12.47 -29.29
C TRP A 196 -0.48 11.56 -30.48
N PRO A 197 -1.46 10.66 -30.39
CA PRO A 197 -1.77 9.74 -31.49
C PRO A 197 -2.30 10.52 -32.69
N SER A 198 -1.84 10.17 -33.90
CA SER A 198 -2.25 10.78 -35.15
C SER A 198 -3.68 10.43 -35.57
N ALA A 199 -4.22 9.34 -35.05
CA ALA A 199 -5.57 8.87 -35.33
C ALA A 199 -6.38 8.70 -34.03
N VAL A 200 -7.70 8.79 -34.13
CA VAL A 200 -8.59 8.54 -32.97
C VAL A 200 -8.47 7.07 -32.55
N PRO A 201 -8.15 6.81 -31.28
CA PRO A 201 -8.06 5.44 -30.79
C PRO A 201 -9.40 4.68 -30.91
N PRO A 202 -9.36 3.34 -31.08
CA PRO A 202 -10.58 2.53 -31.13
C PRO A 202 -11.43 2.69 -29.86
N ALA A 203 -12.74 2.52 -30.00
CA ALA A 203 -13.68 2.70 -28.88
C ALA A 203 -13.31 1.87 -27.62
N ARG A 204 -12.79 0.64 -27.81
CA ARG A 204 -12.31 -0.21 -26.70
C ARG A 204 -11.21 0.46 -25.88
N VAL A 205 -10.29 1.19 -26.53
CA VAL A 205 -9.19 1.92 -25.88
C VAL A 205 -9.73 3.13 -25.14
N LEU A 206 -10.65 3.90 -25.74
CA LEU A 206 -11.30 5.03 -25.10
C LEU A 206 -12.10 4.61 -23.86
N LEU A 207 -12.82 3.49 -23.93
CA LEU A 207 -13.54 2.92 -22.80
C LEU A 207 -12.58 2.46 -21.70
N ALA A 208 -11.44 1.86 -22.06
CA ALA A 208 -10.41 1.49 -21.09
C ALA A 208 -9.82 2.73 -20.38
N LEU A 209 -9.51 3.79 -21.12
CA LEU A 209 -9.03 5.05 -20.53
C LEU A 209 -10.09 5.69 -19.61
N ALA A 210 -11.35 5.72 -20.03
CA ALA A 210 -12.45 6.21 -19.20
C ALA A 210 -12.61 5.35 -17.93
N GLY A 211 -12.58 4.03 -18.05
CA GLY A 211 -12.63 3.11 -16.91
C GLY A 211 -11.48 3.32 -15.92
N LEU A 212 -10.24 3.48 -16.41
CA LEU A 212 -9.07 3.79 -15.61
C LEU A 212 -9.25 5.10 -14.84
N ALA A 213 -9.72 6.15 -15.48
CA ALA A 213 -9.87 7.46 -14.89
C ALA A 213 -11.05 7.54 -13.91
N LEU A 214 -12.23 7.09 -14.35
CA LEU A 214 -13.48 7.28 -13.62
C LEU A 214 -13.63 6.22 -12.51
N ILE A 215 -13.43 4.95 -12.85
CA ILE A 215 -13.67 3.83 -11.94
C ILE A 215 -12.42 3.58 -11.08
N CYS A 216 -11.28 3.30 -11.74
CA CYS A 216 -10.07 2.84 -11.04
C CYS A 216 -9.28 3.98 -10.39
N THR A 217 -9.62 5.25 -10.65
CA THR A 217 -8.96 6.41 -10.02
C THR A 217 -9.98 7.21 -9.22
N ALA A 218 -10.89 7.97 -9.83
CA ALA A 218 -11.74 8.90 -9.10
C ALA A 218 -12.69 8.19 -8.11
N ALA A 219 -13.50 7.25 -8.59
CA ALA A 219 -14.42 6.50 -7.73
C ALA A 219 -13.66 5.62 -6.72
N ALA A 220 -12.58 4.96 -7.16
CA ALA A 220 -11.76 4.13 -6.31
C ALA A 220 -11.26 4.86 -5.07
N PHE A 221 -10.63 6.03 -5.23
CA PHE A 221 -10.12 6.78 -4.09
C PHE A 221 -11.24 7.26 -3.16
N LEU A 222 -12.38 7.70 -3.68
CA LEU A 222 -13.52 8.10 -2.84
C LEU A 222 -14.07 6.93 -2.03
N ILE A 223 -14.23 5.75 -2.65
CA ILE A 223 -14.71 4.54 -1.97
C ILE A 223 -13.68 4.05 -0.97
N PHE A 224 -12.39 4.07 -1.33
CA PHE A 224 -11.31 3.61 -0.45
C PHE A 224 -11.17 4.48 0.80
N PHE A 225 -11.23 5.80 0.67
CA PHE A 225 -11.18 6.69 1.84
C PHE A 225 -12.40 6.50 2.76
N ARG A 226 -13.56 6.25 2.18
CA ARG A 226 -14.74 5.90 2.96
C ARG A 226 -14.58 4.54 3.65
N LEU A 227 -14.02 3.56 2.96
CA LEU A 227 -13.73 2.25 3.54
C LEU A 227 -12.74 2.36 4.70
N ILE A 228 -11.64 3.12 4.55
CA ILE A 228 -10.69 3.38 5.64
C ILE A 228 -11.40 4.03 6.86
N ALA A 229 -12.30 4.98 6.61
CA ALA A 229 -13.04 5.64 7.68
C ALA A 229 -13.99 4.67 8.42
N GLU A 230 -14.54 3.66 7.75
CA GLU A 230 -15.47 2.69 8.33
C GLU A 230 -14.76 1.52 9.04
N VAL A 231 -13.72 0.95 8.43
CA VAL A 231 -13.10 -0.30 8.95
C VAL A 231 -11.67 -0.12 9.44
N GLY A 232 -11.10 1.07 9.28
CA GLY A 232 -9.71 1.38 9.59
C GLY A 232 -8.71 0.97 8.51
N PRO A 233 -7.50 1.56 8.51
CA PRO A 233 -6.50 1.36 7.45
C PRO A 233 -5.98 -0.08 7.38
N ALA A 234 -5.79 -0.75 8.52
CA ALA A 234 -5.27 -2.12 8.57
C ALA A 234 -6.22 -3.13 7.92
N ARG A 235 -7.54 -3.02 8.17
CA ARG A 235 -8.53 -3.88 7.53
C ARG A 235 -8.73 -3.52 6.05
N ALA A 236 -8.70 -2.24 5.71
CA ALA A 236 -8.80 -1.80 4.32
C ALA A 236 -7.64 -2.33 3.46
N SER A 237 -6.43 -2.47 4.00
CA SER A 237 -5.26 -2.97 3.26
C SER A 237 -5.35 -4.44 2.83
N VAL A 238 -6.24 -5.25 3.43
CA VAL A 238 -6.46 -6.66 3.03
C VAL A 238 -6.90 -6.78 1.56
N ILE A 239 -7.46 -5.72 0.97
CA ILE A 239 -7.81 -5.65 -0.46
C ILE A 239 -6.59 -5.99 -1.34
N THR A 240 -5.39 -5.58 -0.94
CA THR A 240 -4.16 -5.79 -1.70
C THR A 240 -3.82 -7.28 -1.93
N TYR A 241 -4.32 -8.18 -1.08
CA TYR A 241 -4.16 -9.62 -1.26
C TYR A 241 -5.18 -10.22 -2.25
N VAL A 242 -6.31 -9.54 -2.48
CA VAL A 242 -7.37 -9.99 -3.39
C VAL A 242 -7.17 -9.45 -4.80
N ASN A 243 -6.62 -8.24 -4.93
CA ASN A 243 -6.40 -7.58 -6.22
C ASN A 243 -5.67 -8.45 -7.27
N PRO A 244 -4.57 -9.18 -6.93
CA PRO A 244 -3.89 -10.01 -7.91
C PRO A 244 -4.75 -11.17 -8.41
N ALA A 245 -5.58 -11.76 -7.55
CA ALA A 245 -6.51 -12.81 -7.97
C ALA A 245 -7.54 -12.29 -8.97
N ILE A 246 -8.07 -11.08 -8.75
CA ILE A 246 -8.97 -10.41 -9.70
C ILE A 246 -8.24 -10.08 -11.01
N ALA A 247 -7.00 -9.56 -10.94
CA ALA A 247 -6.20 -9.26 -12.13
C ALA A 247 -5.98 -10.50 -13.01
N VAL A 248 -5.60 -11.62 -12.39
CA VAL A 248 -5.44 -12.92 -13.08
C VAL A 248 -6.77 -13.39 -13.67
N SER A 249 -7.84 -13.36 -12.89
CA SER A 249 -9.16 -13.79 -13.38
C SER A 249 -9.62 -12.98 -14.59
N LEU A 250 -9.45 -11.66 -14.55
CA LEU A 250 -9.80 -10.79 -15.66
C LEU A 250 -8.87 -10.99 -16.87
N GLY A 251 -7.56 -11.17 -16.65
CA GLY A 251 -6.60 -11.47 -17.72
C GLY A 251 -6.95 -12.76 -18.46
N VAL A 252 -7.30 -13.81 -17.73
CA VAL A 252 -7.72 -15.10 -18.32
C VAL A 252 -9.08 -14.98 -19.02
N LEU A 253 -10.09 -14.46 -18.34
CA LEU A 253 -11.47 -14.47 -18.84
C LEU A 253 -11.71 -13.47 -19.98
N VAL A 254 -11.04 -12.31 -19.96
CA VAL A 254 -11.30 -11.23 -20.91
C VAL A 254 -10.25 -11.15 -22.01
N LEU A 255 -8.97 -11.36 -21.67
CA LEU A 255 -7.86 -11.28 -22.61
C LEU A 255 -7.39 -12.63 -23.13
N GLY A 256 -7.91 -13.74 -22.59
CA GLY A 256 -7.48 -15.09 -22.97
C GLY A 256 -6.02 -15.39 -22.56
N GLU A 257 -5.50 -14.75 -21.51
CA GLU A 257 -4.13 -14.93 -21.07
C GLU A 257 -3.92 -16.34 -20.48
N HIS A 258 -2.76 -16.94 -20.76
CA HIS A 258 -2.39 -18.24 -20.23
C HIS A 258 -1.66 -18.09 -18.87
N VAL A 259 -2.23 -18.71 -17.85
CA VAL A 259 -1.61 -18.77 -16.52
C VAL A 259 -0.95 -20.13 -16.34
N THR A 260 0.34 -20.14 -16.08
CA THR A 260 1.09 -21.39 -15.87
C THR A 260 0.96 -21.88 -14.44
N PRO A 261 1.11 -23.20 -14.18
CA PRO A 261 1.14 -23.73 -12.82
C PRO A 261 2.22 -23.07 -11.93
N ILE A 262 3.35 -22.69 -12.53
CA ILE A 262 4.43 -21.96 -11.83
C ILE A 262 3.95 -20.59 -11.34
N MET A 263 3.19 -19.85 -12.16
CA MET A 263 2.61 -18.56 -11.76
C MET A 263 1.65 -18.72 -10.58
N LEU A 264 0.82 -19.75 -10.58
CA LEU A 264 -0.10 -20.03 -9.46
C LEU A 264 0.68 -20.43 -8.20
N ALA A 265 1.68 -21.32 -8.32
CA ALA A 265 2.51 -21.72 -7.19
C ALA A 265 3.26 -20.53 -6.59
N ALA A 266 3.87 -19.68 -7.44
CA ALA A 266 4.54 -18.46 -7.02
C ALA A 266 3.57 -17.50 -6.31
N PHE A 267 2.36 -17.33 -6.82
CA PHE A 267 1.34 -16.47 -6.21
C PHE A 267 0.95 -16.94 -4.81
N VAL A 268 0.65 -18.23 -4.66
CA VAL A 268 0.33 -18.83 -3.35
C VAL A 268 1.48 -18.63 -2.37
N THR A 269 2.72 -18.84 -2.85
CA THR A 269 3.95 -18.68 -2.05
C THR A 269 4.15 -17.22 -1.62
N ILE A 270 3.94 -16.24 -2.52
CA ILE A 270 3.99 -14.80 -2.21
C ILE A 270 2.94 -14.44 -1.16
N LEU A 271 1.70 -14.89 -1.34
CA LEU A 271 0.62 -14.60 -0.39
C LEU A 271 0.90 -15.20 1.00
N ALA A 272 1.27 -16.48 1.06
CA ALA A 272 1.61 -17.14 2.31
C ALA A 272 2.78 -16.44 3.01
N GLY A 273 3.85 -16.13 2.28
CA GLY A 273 5.00 -15.38 2.78
C GLY A 273 4.62 -13.99 3.29
N SER A 274 3.78 -13.26 2.55
CA SER A 274 3.29 -11.94 2.93
C SER A 274 2.47 -11.98 4.22
N LEU A 275 1.55 -12.93 4.36
CA LEU A 275 0.73 -13.09 5.55
C LEU A 275 1.59 -13.41 6.79
N LEU A 276 2.61 -14.27 6.64
CA LEU A 276 3.54 -14.59 7.72
C LEU A 276 4.45 -13.40 8.07
N ALA A 277 5.00 -12.71 7.07
CA ALA A 277 5.93 -11.59 7.26
C ALA A 277 5.25 -10.36 7.89
N THR A 278 3.95 -10.16 7.66
CA THR A 278 3.19 -9.00 8.15
C THR A 278 2.41 -9.26 9.44
N ARG A 279 2.52 -10.47 10.03
CA ARG A 279 1.88 -10.77 11.32
C ARG A 279 2.30 -9.75 12.38
N PRO A 280 1.36 -9.25 13.22
CA PRO A 280 1.71 -8.42 14.35
C PRO A 280 2.68 -9.18 15.28
N ALA A 281 3.66 -8.46 15.85
CA ALA A 281 4.47 -9.05 16.91
C ALA A 281 3.54 -9.42 18.08
N ARG A 282 3.67 -10.65 18.64
CA ARG A 282 2.99 -10.99 19.88
C ARG A 282 3.45 -10.02 20.95
N GLY A 283 2.51 -9.32 21.56
CA GLY A 283 2.81 -8.40 22.65
C GLY A 283 3.32 -9.15 23.89
N PRO A 284 4.11 -8.47 24.76
CA PRO A 284 4.62 -9.08 25.99
C PRO A 284 3.52 -9.63 26.95
N ALA A 285 2.26 -9.30 26.71
CA ALA A 285 1.13 -9.79 27.48
C ALA A 285 0.72 -11.24 27.13
N GLU A 286 0.81 -11.63 25.86
CA GLU A 286 0.48 -13.00 25.43
C GLU A 286 1.55 -14.02 25.83
N GLU A 287 2.85 -13.58 25.90
CA GLU A 287 3.93 -14.44 26.40
C GLU A 287 3.82 -14.70 27.92
N ARG A 288 3.11 -13.83 28.66
CA ARG A 288 2.85 -14.03 30.08
C ARG A 288 1.68 -14.95 30.38
N GLU A 289 0.70 -15.07 29.47
CA GLU A 289 -0.40 -16.00 29.62
C GLU A 289 -0.01 -17.46 29.28
N ASP A 290 0.86 -17.66 28.26
CA ASP A 290 1.39 -19.00 27.93
C ASP A 290 2.42 -19.51 28.97
N GLY A 291 3.02 -18.62 29.78
CA GLY A 291 3.94 -18.93 30.87
C GLY A 291 3.32 -18.80 32.28
N ALA A 292 2.04 -18.43 32.37
CA ALA A 292 1.37 -18.32 33.65
C ALA A 292 1.01 -19.71 34.19
N GLU A 293 1.60 -20.05 35.31
CA GLU A 293 1.27 -21.23 36.14
C GLU A 293 -0.26 -21.32 36.34
N PRO A 294 -0.85 -22.50 36.17
CA PRO A 294 -2.30 -22.68 36.33
C PRO A 294 -2.80 -22.11 37.67
N PRO A 295 -4.02 -21.54 37.73
CA PRO A 295 -4.55 -20.92 38.95
C PRO A 295 -4.52 -21.82 40.20
N GLU A 296 -4.50 -23.15 40.03
CA GLU A 296 -4.41 -24.12 41.11
C GLU A 296 -3.05 -24.14 41.82
N ALA A 297 -1.95 -23.87 41.14
CA ALA A 297 -0.59 -23.78 41.75
C ALA A 297 -0.40 -22.53 42.61
N ARG A 298 -1.24 -21.51 42.41
CA ARG A 298 -1.16 -20.22 43.14
C ARG A 298 -1.89 -20.29 44.51
N ALA A 299 -2.79 -21.25 44.70
CA ALA A 299 -3.56 -21.42 45.91
C ALA A 299 -2.78 -22.14 47.03
N GLU A 300 -1.69 -22.85 46.71
CA GLU A 300 -0.88 -23.62 47.68
C GLU A 300 0.34 -22.88 48.26
N ARG A 301 0.58 -21.62 47.90
CA ARG A 301 1.66 -20.86 48.53
C ARG A 301 1.20 -20.31 49.89
N PRO A 302 1.86 -20.68 51.00
CA PRO A 302 1.58 -20.07 52.30
C PRO A 302 1.86 -18.56 52.25
N ALA A 303 0.96 -17.80 52.88
CA ALA A 303 1.10 -16.33 52.96
C ALA A 303 2.44 -15.96 53.59
N PRO A 304 3.13 -14.92 53.07
CA PRO A 304 4.35 -14.45 53.67
C PRO A 304 4.05 -13.92 55.08
N GLU A 305 4.79 -14.40 56.09
CA GLU A 305 4.72 -13.92 57.47
C GLU A 305 4.95 -12.40 57.52
N ALA A 306 4.03 -11.69 58.15
CA ALA A 306 4.12 -10.25 58.35
C ALA A 306 5.32 -9.93 59.27
N PRO A 307 6.18 -8.96 58.92
CA PRO A 307 7.25 -8.55 59.83
C PRO A 307 6.66 -7.90 61.10
N ALA A 308 7.18 -8.34 62.25
CA ALA A 308 6.80 -7.90 63.57
C ALA A 308 6.88 -6.37 63.76
N ALA A 309 5.83 -5.82 64.32
CA ALA A 309 5.69 -4.43 64.65
C ALA A 309 6.78 -3.96 65.65
N ALA A 310 7.61 -3.03 65.25
CA ALA A 310 8.51 -2.32 66.16
C ALA A 310 8.04 -0.88 66.35
N GLY A 311 7.58 -0.61 67.58
CA GLY A 311 7.78 0.66 68.29
C GLY A 311 7.11 1.93 67.77
N SER A 312 5.97 2.23 68.34
CA SER A 312 5.34 3.57 68.35
C SER A 312 6.20 4.65 69.00
N ARG A 313 6.35 5.80 68.35
CA ARG A 313 6.65 7.10 68.99
C ARG A 313 5.64 8.14 68.52
N PRO A 314 5.14 8.99 69.42
CA PRO A 314 4.06 9.92 69.14
C PRO A 314 4.52 11.25 68.51
N ALA A 315 3.59 11.80 67.80
CA ALA A 315 3.40 13.07 67.20
C ALA A 315 4.12 14.28 67.76
N ASP A 316 4.56 15.16 66.84
CA ASP A 316 4.49 16.60 67.07
C ASP A 316 3.92 17.24 65.79
N LEU A 317 2.75 17.85 66.00
CA LEU A 317 1.97 18.64 65.01
C LEU A 317 2.51 20.10 65.07
N ALA A 318 2.98 20.60 63.95
CA ALA A 318 3.06 22.02 63.70
C ALA A 318 2.31 22.39 62.41
N PRO A 319 1.49 23.41 62.36
CA PRO A 319 0.63 23.77 61.24
C PRO A 319 1.40 24.57 60.19
N VAL A 320 1.18 24.18 58.90
CA VAL A 320 1.67 24.92 57.74
C VAL A 320 0.68 26.04 57.40
N PRO A 321 1.14 27.26 57.15
CA PRO A 321 0.24 28.38 56.77
C PRO A 321 -0.14 28.33 55.28
N VAL A 322 -1.40 28.66 55.03
CA VAL A 322 -2.02 28.86 53.71
C VAL A 322 -1.60 30.24 53.17
N PRO A 323 -1.13 30.40 51.94
CA PRO A 323 -0.96 31.70 51.32
C PRO A 323 -2.28 32.18 50.74
N ALA A 324 -2.55 33.44 51.00
CA ALA A 324 -3.72 34.20 50.55
C ALA A 324 -3.73 34.42 49.04
N ALA A 325 -4.93 34.46 48.49
CA ALA A 325 -5.22 34.92 47.15
C ALA A 325 -4.97 36.43 47.04
N GLU A 326 -4.21 36.84 46.01
CA GLU A 326 -4.20 38.21 45.52
C GLU A 326 -4.88 38.28 44.15
N SER A 327 -5.92 39.06 44.11
CA SER A 327 -6.62 39.60 42.95
C SER A 327 -5.80 40.71 42.29
N GLN A 328 -5.52 40.58 40.98
CA GLN A 328 -5.66 41.67 40.01
C GLN A 328 -5.67 41.12 38.58
#